data_0c3703ef3d2ba3e048723bef2a9f2bda
#
_entry.id   0c3703ef3d2ba3e048723bef2a9f2bda
#
_cell.length_a   1.000
_cell.length_b   1.000
_cell.length_c   1.000
_cell.angle_alpha   90.00
_cell.angle_beta   90.00
_cell.angle_gamma   90.00
#
_symmetry.space_group_name_H-M   'P 1'
#
loop_
_entity.id
_entity.type
_entity.pdbx_description
1 polymer ?
#
loop_
_entity_poly.entity_id
_entity_poly.type
_entity_poly.pdbx_seq_one_letter_code
_entity_poly.pdbx_strand_id
1 'polypeptide(L)'
;MEQKLLFFDIDGTLITEGTGVLPDSTQEAIRLAQDRGHLLFVNTGRTRTSLPQKITELGFDGYVCGCGTQIFLKEEELLYARLTNNLCCQVVKKVREYGVPALYEAADAVYFDYQIPNKEKLAKKIEDTFGIRGQDVEEIFLDEKKVYDKLLLILESTGKSKELKEYLSQYFECIDRGNFMYEVIQKGYSKATGIHFLCEYLGKTLEDCYSFGDSENDRAMLEAVPNSIAMGNAQESIKNTCSYVTEDVENHGIYKAMKHFGLI
;
A
#
# COMPACT_ATOMS: atom_id res chain seq x y z
N MET A 1 28.65 -11.23 -1.33
CA MET A 1 27.51 -11.41 -0.41
C MET A 1 26.37 -11.97 -1.22
N GLU A 2 25.51 -12.81 -0.67
CA GLU A 2 24.35 -13.32 -1.40
C GLU A 2 23.31 -12.22 -1.59
N GLN A 3 22.76 -12.09 -2.80
CA GLN A 3 21.75 -11.09 -3.12
C GLN A 3 20.43 -11.38 -2.40
N LYS A 4 19.91 -10.43 -1.65
CA LYS A 4 18.64 -10.47 -0.93
C LYS A 4 17.61 -9.58 -1.57
N LEU A 5 16.31 -9.85 -1.29
CA LEU A 5 15.16 -9.04 -1.68
C LEU A 5 14.65 -8.27 -0.46
N LEU A 6 14.61 -6.95 -0.54
CA LEU A 6 14.20 -6.09 0.56
C LEU A 6 12.90 -5.36 0.18
N PHE A 7 11.85 -5.56 0.96
CA PHE A 7 10.52 -5.00 0.74
C PHE A 7 10.18 -3.96 1.80
N PHE A 8 9.81 -2.77 1.37
CA PHE A 8 9.54 -1.64 2.26
C PHE A 8 8.13 -1.11 2.05
N ASP A 9 7.36 -0.96 3.12
CA ASP A 9 6.23 -0.05 3.08
C ASP A 9 6.71 1.41 3.02
N ILE A 10 5.81 2.33 2.72
CA ILE A 10 6.12 3.76 2.58
C ILE A 10 5.78 4.53 3.86
N ASP A 11 4.49 4.60 4.19
CA ASP A 11 3.96 5.52 5.21
C ASP A 11 4.17 4.97 6.62
N GLY A 12 4.98 5.62 7.44
CA GLY A 12 5.39 5.08 8.75
C GLY A 12 6.60 4.14 8.69
N THR A 13 7.14 3.86 7.49
CA THR A 13 8.29 2.96 7.29
C THR A 13 9.44 3.68 6.59
N LEU A 14 9.32 4.03 5.31
CA LEU A 14 10.33 4.82 4.59
C LEU A 14 10.26 6.30 4.93
N ILE A 15 9.04 6.82 5.11
CA ILE A 15 8.75 8.20 5.45
C ILE A 15 7.92 8.29 6.71
N THR A 16 8.01 9.40 7.42
CA THR A 16 7.20 9.66 8.61
C THR A 16 5.73 9.77 8.26
N GLU A 17 4.85 9.15 9.06
CA GLU A 17 3.41 9.28 8.89
C GLU A 17 2.97 10.74 9.12
N GLY A 18 2.08 11.24 8.29
CA GLY A 18 1.51 12.59 8.39
C GLY A 18 2.39 13.71 7.84
N THR A 19 3.66 13.79 8.18
CA THR A 19 4.59 14.84 7.68
C THR A 19 5.29 14.42 6.39
N GLY A 20 5.37 13.12 6.12
CA GLY A 20 5.98 12.57 4.93
C GLY A 20 7.49 12.85 4.82
N VAL A 21 8.21 13.10 5.91
CA VAL A 21 9.65 13.34 5.87
C VAL A 21 10.38 12.03 5.55
N LEU A 22 11.27 12.05 4.59
CA LEU A 22 12.19 10.97 4.26
C LEU A 22 13.53 11.25 4.96
N PRO A 23 13.93 10.46 5.98
CA PRO A 23 15.19 10.68 6.67
C PRO A 23 16.41 10.45 5.77
N ASP A 24 17.46 11.27 5.93
CA ASP A 24 18.72 11.11 5.21
C ASP A 24 19.37 9.74 5.45
N SER A 25 19.24 9.21 6.68
CA SER A 25 19.72 7.86 7.00
C SER A 25 19.00 6.74 6.27
N THR A 26 17.70 6.92 5.97
CA THR A 26 16.95 5.98 5.14
C THR A 26 17.46 6.00 3.69
N GLN A 27 17.69 7.19 3.14
CA GLN A 27 18.26 7.35 1.79
C GLN A 27 19.66 6.70 1.70
N GLU A 28 20.51 6.95 2.71
CA GLU A 28 21.83 6.34 2.79
C GLU A 28 21.76 4.82 2.86
N ALA A 29 20.88 4.26 3.69
CA ALA A 29 20.71 2.81 3.84
C ALA A 29 20.27 2.15 2.52
N ILE A 30 19.30 2.75 1.82
CA ILE A 30 18.84 2.29 0.50
C ILE A 30 20.01 2.23 -0.48
N ARG A 31 20.77 3.33 -0.61
CA ARG A 31 21.94 3.40 -1.50
C ARG A 31 23.01 2.34 -1.15
N LEU A 32 23.35 2.19 0.12
CA LEU A 32 24.35 1.20 0.56
C LEU A 32 23.91 -0.24 0.26
N ALA A 33 22.62 -0.56 0.42
CA ALA A 33 22.11 -1.89 0.10
C ALA A 33 22.11 -2.15 -1.42
N GLN A 34 21.80 -1.14 -2.24
CA GLN A 34 21.93 -1.21 -3.70
C GLN A 34 23.39 -1.41 -4.12
N ASP A 35 24.34 -0.70 -3.51
CA ASP A 35 25.78 -0.84 -3.77
C ASP A 35 26.30 -2.26 -3.43
N ARG A 36 25.63 -2.98 -2.51
CA ARG A 36 25.90 -4.39 -2.20
C ARG A 36 25.21 -5.39 -3.13
N GLY A 37 24.41 -4.92 -4.07
CA GLY A 37 23.76 -5.74 -5.08
C GLY A 37 22.49 -6.42 -4.59
N HIS A 38 21.86 -5.95 -3.50
CA HIS A 38 20.53 -6.38 -3.10
C HIS A 38 19.48 -5.78 -4.04
N LEU A 39 18.32 -6.43 -4.16
CA LEU A 39 17.17 -5.90 -4.90
C LEU A 39 16.18 -5.30 -3.91
N LEU A 40 15.82 -4.06 -4.13
CA LEU A 40 14.98 -3.28 -3.23
C LEU A 40 13.63 -2.98 -3.89
N PHE A 41 12.56 -3.27 -3.16
CA PHE A 41 11.19 -3.12 -3.63
C PHE A 41 10.38 -2.25 -2.66
N VAL A 42 9.63 -1.32 -3.22
CA VAL A 42 8.51 -0.71 -2.49
C VAL A 42 7.35 -1.71 -2.48
N ASN A 43 6.71 -1.91 -1.32
CA ASN A 43 5.54 -2.78 -1.18
C ASN A 43 4.44 -2.06 -0.42
N THR A 44 3.51 -1.45 -1.14
CA THR A 44 2.60 -0.44 -0.61
C THR A 44 1.14 -0.66 -0.98
N GLY A 45 0.24 -0.13 -0.15
CA GLY A 45 -1.17 0.01 -0.50
C GLY A 45 -1.44 1.12 -1.53
N ARG A 46 -0.50 2.02 -1.76
CA ARG A 46 -0.63 3.09 -2.75
C ARG A 46 -0.64 2.53 -4.17
N THR A 47 -1.43 3.16 -5.05
CA THR A 47 -1.34 2.89 -6.50
C THR A 47 -0.10 3.55 -7.10
N ARG A 48 0.31 3.13 -8.30
CA ARG A 48 1.53 3.62 -8.95
C ARG A 48 1.58 5.15 -9.09
N THR A 49 0.45 5.76 -9.41
CA THR A 49 0.32 7.23 -9.58
C THR A 49 0.37 8.01 -8.27
N SER A 50 0.08 7.37 -7.15
CA SER A 50 0.09 8.00 -5.83
C SER A 50 1.42 7.85 -5.07
N LEU A 51 2.45 7.29 -5.72
CA LEU A 51 3.78 7.19 -5.14
C LEU A 51 4.43 8.58 -5.04
N PRO A 52 4.95 8.96 -3.86
CA PRO A 52 5.67 10.22 -3.72
C PRO A 52 6.93 10.26 -4.58
N GLN A 53 7.17 11.37 -5.28
CA GLN A 53 8.33 11.55 -6.16
C GLN A 53 9.66 11.22 -5.44
N LYS A 54 9.83 11.66 -4.20
CA LYS A 54 11.01 11.38 -3.38
C LYS A 54 11.28 9.88 -3.16
N ILE A 55 10.24 9.03 -3.23
CA ILE A 55 10.39 7.57 -3.13
C ILE A 55 10.80 7.00 -4.49
N THR A 56 10.20 7.45 -5.59
CA THR A 56 10.56 6.98 -6.93
C THR A 56 11.98 7.41 -7.32
N GLU A 57 12.48 8.52 -6.81
CA GLU A 57 13.85 9.03 -7.03
C GLU A 57 14.93 8.23 -6.29
N LEU A 58 14.56 7.37 -5.31
CA LEU A 58 15.53 6.50 -4.62
C LEU A 58 16.05 5.33 -5.48
N GLY A 59 15.45 5.11 -6.66
CA GLY A 59 15.91 4.10 -7.61
C GLY A 59 15.66 2.66 -7.17
N PHE A 60 14.50 2.36 -6.57
CA PHE A 60 14.07 1.00 -6.26
C PHE A 60 14.05 0.13 -7.52
N ASP A 61 14.41 -1.15 -7.37
CA ASP A 61 14.41 -2.12 -8.47
C ASP A 61 12.99 -2.47 -8.94
N GLY A 62 11.99 -2.33 -8.06
CA GLY A 62 10.60 -2.57 -8.42
C GLY A 62 9.60 -2.08 -7.40
N TYR A 63 8.33 -2.27 -7.73
CA TYR A 63 7.21 -1.76 -6.97
C TYR A 63 6.08 -2.79 -6.92
N VAL A 64 5.62 -3.10 -5.73
CA VAL A 64 4.36 -3.81 -5.47
C VAL A 64 3.36 -2.75 -5.00
N CYS A 65 2.43 -2.39 -5.86
CA CYS A 65 1.44 -1.35 -5.65
C CYS A 65 0.04 -1.93 -5.42
N GLY A 66 -0.89 -1.11 -4.90
CA GLY A 66 -2.28 -1.48 -4.70
C GLY A 66 -2.48 -2.73 -3.83
N CYS A 67 -1.63 -2.92 -2.82
CA CYS A 67 -1.62 -4.14 -2.01
C CYS A 67 -1.43 -5.43 -2.84
N GLY A 68 -0.55 -5.42 -3.84
CA GLY A 68 -0.23 -6.60 -4.63
C GLY A 68 -1.00 -6.75 -5.93
N THR A 69 -1.90 -5.82 -6.27
CA THR A 69 -2.66 -5.86 -7.51
C THR A 69 -1.85 -5.42 -8.73
N GLN A 70 -0.75 -4.68 -8.52
CA GLN A 70 0.11 -4.22 -9.60
C GLN A 70 1.58 -4.37 -9.21
N ILE A 71 2.36 -5.04 -10.04
CA ILE A 71 3.77 -5.35 -9.77
C ILE A 71 4.63 -4.90 -10.93
N PHE A 72 5.68 -4.15 -10.60
CA PHE A 72 6.68 -3.69 -11.55
C PHE A 72 8.07 -4.20 -11.15
N LEU A 73 8.86 -4.57 -12.14
CA LEU A 73 10.30 -4.74 -12.00
C LEU A 73 10.98 -3.76 -12.97
N LYS A 74 11.71 -2.81 -12.43
CA LYS A 74 12.16 -1.63 -13.17
C LYS A 74 10.96 -0.90 -13.79
N GLU A 75 10.94 -0.74 -15.10
CA GLU A 75 9.85 -0.09 -15.84
C GLU A 75 8.85 -1.11 -16.43
N GLU A 76 9.08 -2.41 -16.27
CA GLU A 76 8.21 -3.46 -16.81
C GLU A 76 7.08 -3.78 -15.83
N GLU A 77 5.82 -3.72 -16.29
CA GLU A 77 4.66 -4.20 -15.56
C GLU A 77 4.56 -5.71 -15.69
N LEU A 78 4.85 -6.44 -14.62
CA LEU A 78 4.81 -7.91 -14.59
C LEU A 78 3.42 -8.46 -14.28
N LEU A 79 2.63 -7.72 -13.51
CA LEU A 79 1.28 -8.10 -13.12
C LEU A 79 0.40 -6.87 -12.97
N TYR A 80 -0.81 -6.95 -13.51
CA TYR A 80 -1.89 -6.03 -13.21
C TYR A 80 -3.23 -6.75 -13.09
N ALA A 81 -3.71 -6.89 -11.86
CA ALA A 81 -5.01 -7.48 -11.56
C ALA A 81 -6.11 -6.44 -11.71
N ARG A 82 -6.67 -6.32 -12.90
CA ARG A 82 -7.74 -5.38 -13.21
C ARG A 82 -9.10 -5.89 -12.77
N LEU A 83 -9.87 -5.05 -12.11
CA LEU A 83 -11.32 -5.24 -11.98
C LEU A 83 -12.02 -5.03 -13.32
N THR A 84 -13.19 -5.64 -13.50
CA THR A 84 -14.03 -5.30 -14.64
C THR A 84 -14.74 -3.97 -14.39
N ASN A 85 -14.92 -3.15 -15.43
CA ASN A 85 -15.66 -1.89 -15.31
C ASN A 85 -17.08 -2.12 -14.77
N ASN A 86 -17.76 -3.21 -15.19
CA ASN A 86 -19.08 -3.56 -14.69
C ASN A 86 -19.09 -3.73 -13.15
N LEU A 87 -18.10 -4.43 -12.58
CA LEU A 87 -17.98 -4.56 -11.13
C LEU A 87 -17.70 -3.22 -10.48
N CYS A 88 -16.80 -2.42 -11.05
CA CYS A 88 -16.53 -1.06 -10.57
C CYS A 88 -17.79 -0.22 -10.48
N CYS A 89 -18.59 -0.20 -11.55
CA CYS A 89 -19.88 0.51 -11.59
C CYS A 89 -20.89 0.00 -10.55
N GLN A 90 -20.98 -1.33 -10.37
CA GLN A 90 -21.88 -1.91 -9.37
C GLN A 90 -21.49 -1.52 -7.95
N VAL A 91 -20.20 -1.55 -7.63
CA VAL A 91 -19.68 -1.17 -6.32
C VAL A 91 -19.87 0.33 -6.05
N VAL A 92 -19.59 1.20 -7.03
CA VAL A 92 -19.86 2.66 -6.90
C VAL A 92 -21.33 2.90 -6.59
N LYS A 93 -22.25 2.29 -7.35
CA LYS A 93 -23.70 2.42 -7.10
C LYS A 93 -24.05 1.97 -5.69
N LYS A 94 -23.48 0.85 -5.24
CA LYS A 94 -23.76 0.32 -3.89
C LYS A 94 -23.24 1.23 -2.79
N VAL A 95 -22.00 1.69 -2.88
CA VAL A 95 -21.41 2.64 -1.92
C VAL A 95 -22.24 3.92 -1.86
N ARG A 96 -22.68 4.44 -3.01
CA ARG A 96 -23.54 5.62 -3.14
C ARG A 96 -24.93 5.41 -2.47
N GLU A 97 -25.54 4.24 -2.67
CA GLU A 97 -26.82 3.87 -2.03
C GLU A 97 -26.75 3.97 -0.50
N TYR A 98 -25.60 3.60 0.09
CA TYR A 98 -25.36 3.71 1.52
C TYR A 98 -24.92 5.11 1.97
N GLY A 99 -24.65 6.02 1.03
CA GLY A 99 -24.18 7.38 1.32
C GLY A 99 -22.81 7.44 1.97
N VAL A 100 -21.94 6.47 1.69
CA VAL A 100 -20.62 6.33 2.30
C VAL A 100 -19.59 7.11 1.48
N PRO A 101 -18.83 8.03 2.08
CA PRO A 101 -17.71 8.68 1.42
C PRO A 101 -16.63 7.65 1.05
N ALA A 102 -16.22 7.65 -0.21
CA ALA A 102 -15.24 6.74 -0.74
C ALA A 102 -14.23 7.45 -1.64
N LEU A 103 -13.00 6.96 -1.59
CA LEU A 103 -11.95 7.24 -2.55
C LEU A 103 -11.76 5.97 -3.39
N TYR A 104 -11.86 6.09 -4.71
CA TYR A 104 -11.63 5.00 -5.63
C TYR A 104 -10.27 5.20 -6.29
N GLU A 105 -9.32 4.34 -5.95
CA GLU A 105 -7.93 4.47 -6.38
C GLU A 105 -7.65 3.57 -7.57
N ALA A 106 -7.28 4.17 -8.69
CA ALA A 106 -6.89 3.50 -9.93
C ALA A 106 -5.37 3.57 -10.15
N ALA A 107 -4.87 2.81 -11.10
CA ALA A 107 -3.47 2.84 -11.49
C ALA A 107 -3.01 4.21 -12.03
N ASP A 108 -3.92 4.98 -12.63
CA ASP A 108 -3.66 6.24 -13.32
C ASP A 108 -4.47 7.43 -12.79
N ALA A 109 -5.39 7.20 -11.87
CA ALA A 109 -6.27 8.24 -11.35
C ALA A 109 -6.78 7.93 -9.94
N VAL A 110 -7.35 8.93 -9.31
CA VAL A 110 -8.13 8.81 -8.09
C VAL A 110 -9.49 9.42 -8.34
N TYR A 111 -10.57 8.69 -8.04
CA TYR A 111 -11.92 9.14 -8.28
C TYR A 111 -12.68 9.40 -6.97
N PHE A 112 -13.51 10.44 -6.99
CA PHE A 112 -14.42 10.82 -5.90
C PHE A 112 -15.86 10.79 -6.38
N ASP A 113 -16.77 10.40 -5.49
CA ASP A 113 -18.20 10.50 -5.77
C ASP A 113 -18.73 11.88 -5.33
N TYR A 114 -18.90 12.77 -6.29
CA TYR A 114 -19.41 14.11 -6.05
C TYR A 114 -20.93 14.15 -5.80
N GLN A 115 -21.65 13.07 -5.84
CA GLN A 115 -23.07 12.99 -5.49
C GLN A 115 -23.32 12.70 -4.00
N ILE A 116 -22.28 12.31 -3.23
CA ILE A 116 -22.40 12.06 -1.80
C ILE A 116 -22.30 13.38 -1.02
N PRO A 117 -23.21 13.70 -0.08
CA PRO A 117 -23.16 14.90 0.75
C PRO A 117 -21.88 14.97 1.62
N ASN A 118 -21.41 16.20 1.90
CA ASN A 118 -20.21 16.49 2.73
C ASN A 118 -18.86 15.97 2.20
N LYS A 119 -18.79 15.50 0.99
CA LYS A 119 -17.61 15.00 0.31
C LYS A 119 -16.50 16.03 0.08
N GLU A 120 -16.86 17.30 -0.12
CA GLU A 120 -15.92 18.37 -0.45
C GLU A 120 -14.81 18.50 0.61
N LYS A 121 -15.15 18.31 1.88
CA LYS A 121 -14.17 18.33 2.97
C LYS A 121 -13.20 17.14 2.89
N LEU A 122 -13.71 15.96 2.52
CA LEU A 122 -12.90 14.75 2.38
C LEU A 122 -12.00 14.85 1.17
N ALA A 123 -12.55 15.19 0.00
CA ALA A 123 -11.80 15.39 -1.25
C ALA A 123 -10.67 16.40 -1.04
N LYS A 124 -10.98 17.56 -0.44
CA LYS A 124 -9.98 18.58 -0.14
C LYS A 124 -8.91 18.08 0.84
N LYS A 125 -9.30 17.37 1.91
CA LYS A 125 -8.34 16.81 2.86
C LYS A 125 -7.40 15.81 2.18
N ILE A 126 -7.91 14.98 1.27
CA ILE A 126 -7.12 14.00 0.52
C ILE A 126 -6.22 14.70 -0.50
N GLU A 127 -6.73 15.68 -1.24
CA GLU A 127 -5.92 16.51 -2.14
C GLU A 127 -4.79 17.21 -1.39
N ASP A 128 -5.08 17.80 -0.23
CA ASP A 128 -4.09 18.49 0.61
C ASP A 128 -3.06 17.50 1.20
N THR A 129 -3.48 16.27 1.53
CA THR A 129 -2.60 15.26 2.17
C THR A 129 -1.73 14.52 1.15
N PHE A 130 -2.29 14.18 0.00
CA PHE A 130 -1.61 13.32 -1.00
C PHE A 130 -1.13 14.08 -2.23
N GLY A 131 -1.49 15.37 -2.37
CA GLY A 131 -1.16 16.17 -3.55
C GLY A 131 -1.82 15.70 -4.85
N ILE A 132 -2.88 14.88 -4.74
CA ILE A 132 -3.56 14.25 -5.87
C ILE A 132 -4.89 14.97 -6.10
N ARG A 133 -5.09 15.50 -7.31
CA ARG A 133 -6.39 16.03 -7.73
C ARG A 133 -7.30 14.87 -8.17
N GLY A 134 -8.44 14.71 -7.49
CA GLY A 134 -9.41 13.68 -7.83
C GLY A 134 -10.21 14.02 -9.08
N GLN A 135 -10.62 12.98 -9.80
CA GLN A 135 -11.54 13.01 -10.93
C GLN A 135 -12.95 12.62 -10.45
N ASP A 136 -13.97 12.92 -11.24
CA ASP A 136 -15.34 12.48 -10.93
C ASP A 136 -15.50 10.99 -11.21
N VAL A 137 -16.05 10.25 -10.26
CA VAL A 137 -16.34 8.81 -10.42
C VAL A 137 -17.33 8.53 -11.56
N GLU A 138 -18.09 9.52 -12.01
CA GLU A 138 -18.96 9.40 -13.19
C GLU A 138 -18.18 9.00 -14.45
N GLU A 139 -16.90 9.31 -14.54
CA GLU A 139 -16.07 8.92 -15.66
C GLU A 139 -15.98 7.38 -15.83
N ILE A 140 -16.09 6.61 -14.72
CA ILE A 140 -16.11 5.14 -14.76
C ILE A 140 -17.37 4.62 -15.45
N PHE A 141 -18.52 5.34 -15.34
CA PHE A 141 -19.75 4.97 -16.03
C PHE A 141 -19.76 5.36 -17.49
N LEU A 142 -18.94 6.33 -17.89
CA LEU A 142 -18.90 6.86 -19.25
C LEU A 142 -17.88 6.14 -20.16
N ASP A 143 -16.86 5.49 -19.56
CA ASP A 143 -15.80 4.83 -20.31
C ASP A 143 -15.52 3.43 -19.71
N GLU A 144 -15.85 2.38 -20.46
CA GLU A 144 -15.64 0.98 -20.07
C GLU A 144 -14.16 0.60 -19.81
N LYS A 145 -13.23 1.42 -20.28
CA LYS A 145 -11.79 1.21 -20.04
C LYS A 145 -11.36 1.73 -18.66
N LYS A 146 -12.13 2.63 -18.05
CA LYS A 146 -11.86 3.18 -16.74
C LYS A 146 -12.31 2.21 -15.65
N VAL A 147 -11.39 1.91 -14.75
CA VAL A 147 -11.60 1.04 -13.59
C VAL A 147 -10.80 1.63 -12.41
N TYR A 148 -11.05 1.12 -11.23
CA TYR A 148 -10.19 1.36 -10.08
C TYR A 148 -9.72 0.02 -9.51
N ASP A 149 -8.69 0.03 -8.67
CA ASP A 149 -8.06 -1.19 -8.15
C ASP A 149 -8.48 -1.47 -6.71
N LYS A 150 -8.72 -0.42 -5.93
CA LYS A 150 -9.10 -0.49 -4.52
C LYS A 150 -9.92 0.72 -4.11
N LEU A 151 -10.49 0.67 -2.90
CA LEU A 151 -11.22 1.77 -2.30
C LEU A 151 -10.69 2.08 -0.90
N LEU A 152 -10.78 3.35 -0.53
CA LEU A 152 -10.74 3.78 0.86
C LEU A 152 -12.13 4.27 1.25
N LEU A 153 -12.76 3.64 2.24
CA LEU A 153 -14.09 4.00 2.74
C LEU A 153 -13.99 4.68 4.09
N ILE A 154 -14.85 5.66 4.32
CA ILE A 154 -15.07 6.23 5.66
C ILE A 154 -16.41 5.71 6.16
N LEU A 155 -16.36 4.73 7.06
CA LEU A 155 -17.51 3.99 7.57
C LEU A 155 -17.69 4.24 9.05
N GLU A 156 -18.69 5.05 9.43
CA GLU A 156 -19.14 5.09 10.81
C GLU A 156 -19.80 3.75 11.20
N SER A 157 -19.67 3.35 12.48
CA SER A 157 -20.23 2.08 12.98
C SER A 157 -21.77 2.15 13.06
N THR A 158 -22.43 1.84 11.96
CA THR A 158 -23.90 1.78 11.83
C THR A 158 -24.33 0.42 11.28
N GLY A 159 -25.62 0.09 11.38
CA GLY A 159 -26.15 -1.11 10.72
C GLY A 159 -25.91 -1.14 9.22
N LYS A 160 -26.03 0.01 8.56
CA LYS A 160 -25.75 0.18 7.13
C LYS A 160 -24.30 -0.14 6.76
N SER A 161 -23.34 0.20 7.62
CA SER A 161 -21.91 -0.10 7.42
C SER A 161 -21.66 -1.61 7.38
N LYS A 162 -22.35 -2.38 8.23
CA LYS A 162 -22.25 -3.84 8.26
C LYS A 162 -22.76 -4.47 6.96
N GLU A 163 -23.92 -4.03 6.50
CA GLU A 163 -24.52 -4.51 5.24
C GLU A 163 -23.63 -4.20 4.03
N LEU A 164 -23.06 -2.99 3.97
CA LEU A 164 -22.14 -2.63 2.90
C LEU A 164 -20.87 -3.50 2.92
N LYS A 165 -20.28 -3.72 4.10
CA LYS A 165 -19.11 -4.62 4.23
C LYS A 165 -19.46 -6.05 3.81
N GLU A 166 -20.63 -6.56 4.16
CA GLU A 166 -21.09 -7.88 3.74
C GLU A 166 -21.23 -7.98 2.21
N TYR A 167 -21.78 -6.96 1.56
CA TYR A 167 -21.84 -6.89 0.11
C TYR A 167 -20.43 -6.87 -0.49
N LEU A 168 -19.54 -5.98 -0.01
CA LEU A 168 -18.18 -5.85 -0.51
C LEU A 168 -17.37 -7.13 -0.28
N SER A 169 -17.64 -7.85 0.81
CA SER A 169 -16.92 -9.09 1.13
C SER A 169 -17.08 -10.21 0.12
N GLN A 170 -17.96 -10.09 -0.88
CA GLN A 170 -18.05 -11.01 -1.99
C GLN A 170 -16.84 -10.91 -2.94
N TYR A 171 -16.26 -9.71 -3.07
CA TYR A 171 -15.22 -9.40 -4.05
C TYR A 171 -13.93 -8.88 -3.42
N PHE A 172 -14.02 -8.32 -2.21
CA PHE A 172 -12.96 -7.58 -1.55
C PHE A 172 -12.72 -8.06 -0.12
N GLU A 173 -11.58 -7.70 0.40
CA GLU A 173 -11.25 -7.72 1.82
C GLU A 173 -11.30 -6.28 2.35
N CYS A 174 -11.86 -6.10 3.55
CA CYS A 174 -11.96 -4.79 4.21
C CYS A 174 -11.00 -4.77 5.41
N ILE A 175 -9.92 -4.03 5.29
CA ILE A 175 -8.90 -3.86 6.33
C ILE A 175 -9.24 -2.62 7.15
N ASP A 176 -9.41 -2.78 8.47
CA ASP A 176 -9.64 -1.68 9.38
C ASP A 176 -8.33 -0.92 9.64
N ARG A 177 -8.29 0.36 9.27
CA ARG A 177 -7.15 1.26 9.47
C ARG A 177 -7.31 2.15 10.71
N GLY A 178 -8.36 1.94 11.49
CA GLY A 178 -8.75 2.82 12.58
C GLY A 178 -9.44 4.11 12.10
N ASN A 179 -9.92 4.93 13.06
CA ASN A 179 -10.57 6.21 12.77
C ASN A 179 -11.68 6.14 11.70
N PHE A 180 -12.45 5.05 11.69
CA PHE A 180 -13.50 4.76 10.71
C PHE A 180 -13.03 4.61 9.26
N MET A 181 -11.73 4.50 9.00
CA MET A 181 -11.18 4.27 7.68
C MET A 181 -11.03 2.77 7.40
N TYR A 182 -11.52 2.34 6.25
CA TYR A 182 -11.39 0.96 5.78
C TYR A 182 -10.74 0.94 4.39
N GLU A 183 -9.61 0.27 4.30
CA GLU A 183 -8.98 -0.05 3.03
C GLU A 183 -9.65 -1.30 2.47
N VAL A 184 -10.16 -1.21 1.23
CA VAL A 184 -10.92 -2.26 0.57
C VAL A 184 -10.13 -2.72 -0.64
N ILE A 185 -9.53 -3.91 -0.53
CA ILE A 185 -8.61 -4.48 -1.51
C ILE A 185 -9.22 -5.70 -2.20
N GLN A 186 -8.78 -6.03 -3.39
CA GLN A 186 -9.24 -7.21 -4.12
C GLN A 186 -8.89 -8.49 -3.37
N LYS A 187 -9.82 -9.43 -3.30
CA LYS A 187 -9.57 -10.76 -2.72
C LYS A 187 -8.47 -11.51 -3.47
N GLY A 188 -7.62 -12.19 -2.72
CA GLY A 188 -6.51 -12.96 -3.25
C GLY A 188 -5.26 -12.15 -3.55
N TYR A 189 -5.29 -10.83 -3.31
CA TYR A 189 -4.13 -9.96 -3.40
C TYR A 189 -3.81 -9.34 -2.05
N SER A 190 -2.53 -9.24 -1.77
CA SER A 190 -2.01 -8.61 -0.56
C SER A 190 -0.55 -8.21 -0.78
N LYS A 191 0.03 -7.47 0.13
CA LYS A 191 1.47 -7.20 0.12
C LYS A 191 2.30 -8.49 0.14
N ALA A 192 1.80 -9.58 0.77
CA ALA A 192 2.44 -10.89 0.79
C ALA A 192 2.42 -11.58 -0.59
N THR A 193 1.29 -11.54 -1.29
CA THR A 193 1.19 -12.17 -2.62
C THR A 193 2.16 -11.52 -3.62
N GLY A 194 2.42 -10.21 -3.47
CA GLY A 194 3.44 -9.52 -4.26
C GLY A 194 4.86 -10.03 -3.98
N ILE A 195 5.20 -10.32 -2.73
CA ILE A 195 6.49 -10.94 -2.36
C ILE A 195 6.59 -12.34 -2.97
N HIS A 196 5.56 -13.18 -2.81
CA HIS A 196 5.55 -14.53 -3.40
C HIS A 196 5.75 -14.50 -4.91
N PHE A 197 5.02 -13.60 -5.60
CA PHE A 197 5.15 -13.44 -7.05
C PHE A 197 6.58 -13.08 -7.45
N LEU A 198 7.20 -12.11 -6.79
CA LEU A 198 8.57 -11.68 -7.11
C LEU A 198 9.61 -12.75 -6.74
N CYS A 199 9.41 -13.50 -5.64
CA CYS A 199 10.27 -14.63 -5.31
C CYS A 199 10.24 -15.69 -6.42
N GLU A 200 9.06 -16.09 -6.86
CA GLU A 200 8.90 -17.07 -7.96
C GLU A 200 9.52 -16.55 -9.26
N TYR A 201 9.23 -15.29 -9.63
CA TYR A 201 9.75 -14.67 -10.85
C TYR A 201 11.28 -14.57 -10.87
N LEU A 202 11.90 -14.26 -9.71
CA LEU A 202 13.35 -14.08 -9.59
C LEU A 202 14.10 -15.37 -9.17
N GLY A 203 13.38 -16.48 -8.97
CA GLY A 203 14.00 -17.75 -8.53
C GLY A 203 14.59 -17.66 -7.12
N LYS A 204 13.95 -16.90 -6.22
CA LYS A 204 14.35 -16.69 -4.83
C LYS A 204 13.37 -17.38 -3.87
N THR A 205 13.77 -17.52 -2.62
CA THR A 205 12.95 -18.06 -1.54
C THR A 205 12.59 -16.98 -0.52
N LEU A 206 11.64 -17.26 0.36
CA LEU A 206 11.25 -16.32 1.41
C LEU A 206 12.36 -16.06 2.43
N GLU A 207 13.30 -17.00 2.60
CA GLU A 207 14.52 -16.83 3.43
C GLU A 207 15.49 -15.79 2.85
N ASP A 208 15.36 -15.47 1.57
CA ASP A 208 16.13 -14.40 0.93
C ASP A 208 15.47 -13.04 1.09
N CYS A 209 14.26 -12.99 1.66
CA CYS A 209 13.45 -11.80 1.76
C CYS A 209 13.55 -11.15 3.13
N TYR A 210 13.53 -9.82 3.11
CA TYR A 210 13.40 -8.95 4.28
C TYR A 210 12.22 -8.01 4.04
N SER A 211 11.32 -7.87 5.02
CA SER A 211 10.19 -6.95 4.92
C SER A 211 10.17 -5.95 6.08
N PHE A 212 9.88 -4.69 5.77
CA PHE A 212 9.83 -3.57 6.71
C PHE A 212 8.44 -2.94 6.66
N GLY A 213 7.79 -2.80 7.83
CA GLY A 213 6.43 -2.26 7.92
C GLY A 213 6.10 -1.78 9.33
N ASP A 214 4.94 -1.11 9.49
CA ASP A 214 4.53 -0.51 10.76
C ASP A 214 3.05 -0.68 11.09
N SER A 215 2.21 -1.01 10.12
CA SER A 215 0.75 -0.95 10.30
C SER A 215 0.01 -2.25 9.90
N GLU A 216 -1.29 -2.30 10.17
CA GLU A 216 -2.09 -3.52 10.01
C GLU A 216 -2.15 -4.02 8.55
N ASN A 217 -2.04 -3.13 7.55
CA ASN A 217 -1.97 -3.55 6.14
C ASN A 217 -0.62 -4.17 5.75
N ASP A 218 0.40 -4.09 6.64
CA ASP A 218 1.70 -4.75 6.47
C ASP A 218 1.73 -6.15 7.05
N ARG A 219 0.79 -6.47 7.94
CA ARG A 219 0.75 -7.76 8.65
C ARG A 219 1.00 -8.93 7.70
N ALA A 220 0.29 -8.97 6.58
CA ALA A 220 0.41 -10.07 5.63
C ALA A 220 1.85 -10.24 5.10
N MET A 221 2.54 -9.15 4.74
CA MET A 221 3.93 -9.25 4.26
C MET A 221 4.93 -9.54 5.38
N LEU A 222 4.67 -9.03 6.60
CA LEU A 222 5.54 -9.27 7.75
C LEU A 222 5.45 -10.71 8.24
N GLU A 223 4.26 -11.31 8.19
CA GLU A 223 4.07 -12.74 8.52
C GLU A 223 4.55 -13.69 7.43
N ALA A 224 4.64 -13.23 6.17
CA ALA A 224 5.03 -14.07 5.03
C ALA A 224 6.52 -14.38 4.99
N VAL A 225 7.38 -13.54 5.57
CA VAL A 225 8.84 -13.70 5.49
C VAL A 225 9.48 -13.92 6.86
N PRO A 226 10.49 -14.78 6.99
CA PRO A 226 11.13 -15.03 8.27
C PRO A 226 11.93 -13.82 8.79
N ASN A 227 12.44 -12.97 7.91
CA ASN A 227 13.19 -11.76 8.29
C ASN A 227 12.26 -10.54 8.23
N SER A 228 11.28 -10.50 9.13
CA SER A 228 10.32 -9.41 9.23
C SER A 228 10.73 -8.38 10.26
N ILE A 229 10.65 -7.10 9.89
CA ILE A 229 11.10 -5.97 10.70
C ILE A 229 9.92 -5.02 10.93
N ALA A 230 9.52 -4.87 12.19
CA ALA A 230 8.59 -3.83 12.59
C ALA A 230 9.35 -2.54 12.90
N MET A 231 8.84 -1.40 12.42
CA MET A 231 9.34 -0.09 12.81
C MET A 231 9.02 0.19 14.28
N GLY A 232 9.82 1.00 14.95
CA GLY A 232 9.61 1.37 16.36
C GLY A 232 8.27 2.08 16.60
N ASN A 233 7.82 2.87 15.64
CA ASN A 233 6.51 3.52 15.64
C ASN A 233 5.32 2.59 15.33
N ALA A 234 5.56 1.31 15.01
CA ALA A 234 4.50 0.34 14.73
C ALA A 234 3.61 0.08 15.95
N GLN A 235 2.38 -0.34 15.68
CA GLN A 235 1.47 -0.81 16.74
C GLN A 235 2.03 -2.08 17.41
N GLU A 236 1.75 -2.27 18.70
CA GLU A 236 2.22 -3.43 19.46
C GLU A 236 1.76 -4.77 18.85
N SER A 237 0.57 -4.80 18.24
CA SER A 237 0.05 -5.98 17.54
C SER A 237 0.93 -6.38 16.34
N ILE A 238 1.56 -5.42 15.68
CA ILE A 238 2.49 -5.63 14.56
C ILE A 238 3.88 -6.00 15.07
N LYS A 239 4.41 -5.29 16.08
CA LYS A 239 5.71 -5.61 16.70
C LYS A 239 5.78 -7.06 17.17
N ASN A 240 4.69 -7.57 17.74
CA ASN A 240 4.60 -8.93 18.27
C ASN A 240 4.56 -10.03 17.18
N THR A 241 4.35 -9.67 15.91
CA THR A 241 4.36 -10.63 14.79
C THR A 241 5.71 -10.71 14.06
N CYS A 242 6.59 -9.75 14.31
CA CYS A 242 7.86 -9.62 13.59
C CYS A 242 9.02 -10.32 14.29
N SER A 243 9.99 -10.75 13.51
CA SER A 243 11.24 -11.35 14.05
C SER A 243 12.15 -10.32 14.70
N TYR A 244 12.03 -9.04 14.34
CA TYR A 244 12.84 -7.95 14.86
C TYR A 244 12.04 -6.65 14.92
N VAL A 245 12.26 -5.87 15.98
CA VAL A 245 11.72 -4.50 16.11
C VAL A 245 12.90 -3.54 16.09
N THR A 246 12.86 -2.60 15.14
CA THR A 246 13.86 -1.55 15.01
C THR A 246 13.41 -0.26 15.69
N GLU A 247 14.13 0.83 15.49
CA GLU A 247 13.76 2.16 15.98
C GLU A 247 12.70 2.82 15.08
N ASP A 248 12.15 3.94 15.54
CA ASP A 248 11.21 4.75 14.76
C ASP A 248 11.86 5.25 13.46
N VAL A 249 11.02 5.63 12.51
CA VAL A 249 11.46 6.24 11.23
C VAL A 249 12.42 7.40 11.48
N GLU A 250 12.06 8.31 12.39
CA GLU A 250 12.88 9.51 12.71
C GLU A 250 14.17 9.17 13.46
N ASN A 251 14.25 8.01 14.08
CA ASN A 251 15.39 7.53 14.86
C ASN A 251 16.29 6.56 14.08
N HIS A 252 16.34 6.71 12.75
CA HIS A 252 17.18 5.92 11.85
C HIS A 252 16.81 4.43 11.78
N GLY A 253 15.52 4.07 11.95
CA GLY A 253 15.06 2.68 12.08
C GLY A 253 15.50 1.78 10.91
N ILE A 254 15.30 2.20 9.66
CA ILE A 254 15.73 1.44 8.48
C ILE A 254 17.25 1.20 8.48
N TYR A 255 18.03 2.25 8.68
CA TYR A 255 19.50 2.15 8.71
C TYR A 255 19.98 1.16 9.79
N LYS A 256 19.43 1.28 11.01
CA LYS A 256 19.80 0.41 12.13
C LYS A 256 19.44 -1.04 11.88
N ALA A 257 18.25 -1.30 11.34
CA ALA A 257 17.83 -2.65 10.99
C ALA A 257 18.70 -3.27 9.89
N MET A 258 18.96 -2.55 8.81
CA MET A 258 19.82 -3.04 7.74
C MET A 258 21.23 -3.33 8.21
N LYS A 259 21.78 -2.51 9.11
CA LYS A 259 23.08 -2.75 9.75
C LYS A 259 23.06 -3.96 10.67
N HIS A 260 21.98 -4.15 11.45
CA HIS A 260 21.80 -5.31 12.34
C HIS A 260 21.86 -6.63 11.56
N PHE A 261 21.20 -6.68 10.40
CA PHE A 261 21.17 -7.87 9.55
C PHE A 261 22.36 -7.98 8.58
N GLY A 262 23.30 -7.04 8.62
CA GLY A 262 24.47 -7.04 7.72
C GLY A 262 24.14 -6.78 6.26
N LEU A 263 23.00 -6.15 5.98
CA LEU A 263 22.55 -5.76 4.64
C LEU A 263 23.28 -4.52 4.11
N ILE A 264 23.84 -3.72 5.03
CA ILE A 264 24.69 -2.54 4.75
C ILE A 264 25.90 -2.51 5.65
#